data_d1e4dff7a8304b2efa485b7e2662dd04
#
_entry.id   d1e4dff7a8304b2efa485b7e2662dd04
#
_cell.length_a   1.000
_cell.length_b   1.000
_cell.length_c   1.000
_cell.angle_alpha   90.00
_cell.angle_beta   90.00
_cell.angle_gamma   90.00
#
_symmetry.space_group_name_H-M   'P 1'
#
loop_
_entity.id
_entity.type
_entity.pdbx_description
1 polymer ?
#
loop_
_entity_poly.entity_id
_entity_poly.type
_entity_poly.pdbx_seq_one_letter_code
_entity_poly.pdbx_strand_id
1 'polypeptide(L)'
;KYALPTHGLITNCGKAHLEGFGGEEGVKKGKGELFDYLRNNSGTAFIFNDYGYLSEMSKGISNIITYGTIDADLNGEAIKESGSEFLRVKIGKGVTINEINTQLVGGYNLPNVLAAVCIGKTFGVDDEQIIAALENYIPSNSRSQLIEKDSNRIILDAYNANPSSMKAAIENFANMPGNKKVLMLGGMMELGDESMTEHENLVKLINQNQWHKVVLVGKDYKDLPVSFIHFYDVSDARNWFREQHFMDALILVKGSRSMQMEKVLE
;
A
#
# COMPACT_ATOMS: atom_id res chain seq x y z
N LYS A 1 -2.29 15.28 23.42
CA LYS A 1 -1.60 16.14 24.43
C LYS A 1 -0.23 16.65 23.97
N TYR A 2 0.44 15.98 23.03
CA TYR A 2 1.83 16.29 22.68
C TYR A 2 2.01 17.05 21.36
N ALA A 3 1.18 16.84 20.35
CA ALA A 3 1.39 17.39 19.03
C ALA A 3 0.61 18.69 18.75
N LEU A 4 -0.57 18.89 19.33
CA LEU A 4 -1.47 20.03 19.08
C LEU A 4 -1.60 20.35 17.57
N PRO A 5 -2.04 19.40 16.73
CA PRO A 5 -1.98 19.55 15.28
C PRO A 5 -2.93 20.66 14.80
N THR A 6 -2.47 21.53 13.91
CA THR A 6 -3.31 22.49 13.19
C THR A 6 -3.91 21.89 11.92
N HIS A 7 -3.23 20.89 11.36
CA HIS A 7 -3.62 20.18 10.14
C HIS A 7 -3.52 18.68 10.38
N GLY A 8 -4.37 17.89 9.76
CA GLY A 8 -4.33 16.43 9.89
C GLY A 8 -4.82 15.70 8.66
N LEU A 9 -4.27 14.51 8.48
CA LEU A 9 -4.59 13.58 7.41
C LEU A 9 -4.76 12.18 7.98
N ILE A 10 -5.85 11.50 7.63
CA ILE A 10 -5.99 10.05 7.79
C ILE A 10 -5.97 9.44 6.38
N THR A 11 -4.92 8.71 6.07
CA THR A 11 -4.74 8.12 4.73
C THR A 11 -5.79 7.06 4.43
N ASN A 12 -6.07 6.19 5.39
CA ASN A 12 -7.13 5.18 5.34
C ASN A 12 -7.41 4.59 6.73
N CYS A 13 -8.52 3.85 6.84
CA CYS A 13 -8.87 3.02 8.00
C CYS A 13 -9.05 1.56 7.54
N GLY A 14 -8.05 1.02 6.82
CA GLY A 14 -8.06 -0.38 6.40
C GLY A 14 -7.84 -1.36 7.56
N LYS A 15 -7.90 -2.65 7.25
CA LYS A 15 -7.74 -3.78 8.19
C LYS A 15 -6.29 -3.91 8.68
N ALA A 16 -5.85 -2.96 9.49
CA ALA A 16 -4.52 -2.96 10.10
C ALA A 16 -4.65 -2.81 11.61
N HIS A 17 -3.79 -3.49 12.39
CA HIS A 17 -3.77 -3.43 13.85
C HIS A 17 -5.09 -3.84 14.52
N LEU A 18 -5.84 -4.79 13.92
CA LEU A 18 -7.17 -5.19 14.38
C LEU A 18 -7.16 -5.69 15.82
N GLU A 19 -6.15 -6.48 16.19
CA GLU A 19 -5.98 -7.00 17.55
C GLU A 19 -5.86 -5.87 18.60
N GLY A 20 -5.01 -4.87 18.32
CA GLY A 20 -4.75 -3.77 19.26
C GLY A 20 -5.92 -2.79 19.42
N PHE A 21 -6.75 -2.66 18.38
CA PHE A 21 -7.90 -1.73 18.37
C PHE A 21 -9.25 -2.42 18.61
N GLY A 22 -9.30 -3.75 18.68
CA GLY A 22 -10.56 -4.48 18.84
C GLY A 22 -11.43 -4.49 17.58
N GLY A 23 -10.80 -4.63 16.40
CA GLY A 23 -11.47 -4.72 15.11
C GLY A 23 -11.51 -3.41 14.30
N GLU A 24 -12.16 -3.44 13.12
CA GLU A 24 -12.19 -2.31 12.17
C GLU A 24 -12.79 -1.03 12.76
N GLU A 25 -13.86 -1.14 13.55
CA GLU A 25 -14.50 0.02 14.18
C GLU A 25 -13.59 0.66 15.24
N GLY A 26 -12.82 -0.15 15.96
CA GLY A 26 -11.80 0.35 16.88
C GLY A 26 -10.69 1.11 16.16
N VAL A 27 -10.23 0.63 15.00
CA VAL A 27 -9.25 1.34 14.14
C VAL A 27 -9.81 2.69 13.69
N LYS A 28 -11.05 2.73 13.20
CA LYS A 28 -11.71 3.99 12.79
C LYS A 28 -11.81 4.96 13.96
N LYS A 29 -12.24 4.48 15.13
CA LYS A 29 -12.35 5.29 16.36
C LYS A 29 -10.99 5.86 16.78
N GLY A 30 -9.96 5.02 16.88
CA GLY A 30 -8.63 5.44 17.28
C GLY A 30 -8.00 6.46 16.32
N LYS A 31 -8.10 6.23 15.00
CA LYS A 31 -7.64 7.21 14.01
C LYS A 31 -8.50 8.47 14.01
N GLY A 32 -9.80 8.32 14.25
CA GLY A 32 -10.77 9.41 14.33
C GLY A 32 -10.51 10.43 15.43
N GLU A 33 -9.78 10.07 16.49
CA GLU A 33 -9.36 11.01 17.55
C GLU A 33 -8.61 12.23 16.99
N LEU A 34 -7.88 12.06 15.87
CA LEU A 34 -7.25 13.19 15.18
C LEU A 34 -8.32 14.16 14.65
N PHE A 35 -9.37 13.63 14.01
CA PHE A 35 -10.44 14.46 13.46
C PHE A 35 -11.27 15.11 14.57
N ASP A 36 -11.49 14.43 15.70
CA ASP A 36 -12.14 15.01 16.88
C ASP A 36 -11.34 16.19 17.43
N TYR A 37 -10.01 16.03 17.48
CA TYR A 37 -9.13 17.11 17.90
C TYR A 37 -9.22 18.32 16.96
N LEU A 38 -9.12 18.11 15.63
CA LEU A 38 -9.22 19.18 14.62
C LEU A 38 -10.57 19.90 14.69
N ARG A 39 -11.66 19.16 14.86
CA ARG A 39 -13.03 19.69 15.02
C ARG A 39 -13.14 20.64 16.20
N ASN A 40 -12.58 20.24 17.34
CA ASN A 40 -12.65 20.99 18.58
C ASN A 40 -11.67 22.19 18.63
N ASN A 41 -10.68 22.25 17.74
CA ASN A 41 -9.63 23.27 17.76
C ASN A 41 -9.56 24.08 16.44
N SER A 42 -10.64 24.07 15.64
CA SER A 42 -10.71 24.80 14.36
C SER A 42 -9.55 24.45 13.39
N GLY A 43 -9.09 23.21 13.46
CA GLY A 43 -8.02 22.71 12.58
C GLY A 43 -8.52 22.37 11.19
N THR A 44 -7.59 22.05 10.30
CA THR A 44 -7.84 21.69 8.90
C THR A 44 -7.64 20.18 8.70
N ALA A 45 -8.57 19.52 8.02
CA ALA A 45 -8.45 18.11 7.64
C ALA A 45 -8.24 17.96 6.13
N PHE A 46 -7.28 17.11 5.73
CA PHE A 46 -7.12 16.65 4.35
C PHE A 46 -7.87 15.32 4.19
N ILE A 47 -8.78 15.26 3.21
CA ILE A 47 -9.67 14.12 3.04
C ILE A 47 -9.54 13.53 1.64
N PHE A 48 -9.25 12.23 1.55
CA PHE A 48 -9.37 11.50 0.31
C PHE A 48 -10.85 11.23 0.03
N ASN A 49 -11.41 11.97 -0.93
CA ASN A 49 -12.85 12.04 -1.15
C ASN A 49 -13.46 10.72 -1.65
N ASP A 50 -12.67 9.87 -2.30
CA ASP A 50 -13.12 8.58 -2.82
C ASP A 50 -13.41 7.56 -1.70
N TYR A 51 -12.98 7.83 -0.46
CA TYR A 51 -13.31 7.00 0.70
C TYR A 51 -14.45 7.64 1.50
N GLY A 52 -15.69 7.32 1.18
CA GLY A 52 -16.88 7.88 1.81
C GLY A 52 -16.87 7.88 3.33
N TYR A 53 -16.25 6.89 3.97
CA TYR A 53 -16.11 6.84 5.42
C TYR A 53 -15.22 7.98 5.99
N LEU A 54 -14.23 8.48 5.23
CA LEU A 54 -13.45 9.64 5.67
C LEU A 54 -14.26 10.92 5.65
N SER A 55 -15.13 11.09 4.67
CA SER A 55 -16.09 12.20 4.60
C SER A 55 -17.06 12.15 5.77
N GLU A 56 -17.55 10.96 6.14
CA GLU A 56 -18.42 10.80 7.32
C GLU A 56 -17.66 11.14 8.62
N MET A 57 -16.44 10.64 8.79
CA MET A 57 -15.61 10.90 9.97
C MET A 57 -15.24 12.38 10.12
N SER A 58 -15.13 13.13 9.01
CA SER A 58 -14.76 14.54 9.01
C SER A 58 -15.92 15.51 9.25
N LYS A 59 -17.16 15.04 9.36
CA LYS A 59 -18.34 15.90 9.61
C LYS A 59 -18.14 16.81 10.82
N GLY A 60 -18.46 18.10 10.63
CA GLY A 60 -18.33 19.12 11.66
C GLY A 60 -16.94 19.72 11.83
N ILE A 61 -15.92 19.29 11.05
CA ILE A 61 -14.66 20.02 10.93
C ILE A 61 -14.90 21.24 10.04
N SER A 62 -14.50 22.44 10.52
CA SER A 62 -14.79 23.71 9.82
C SER A 62 -13.98 23.88 8.54
N ASN A 63 -12.76 23.37 8.52
CA ASN A 63 -11.84 23.51 7.39
C ASN A 63 -11.50 22.14 6.83
N ILE A 64 -12.00 21.86 5.64
CA ILE A 64 -11.73 20.59 4.93
C ILE A 64 -11.15 20.94 3.56
N ILE A 65 -10.06 20.25 3.21
CA ILE A 65 -9.45 20.29 1.89
C ILE A 65 -9.51 18.86 1.35
N THR A 66 -10.14 18.69 0.18
CA THR A 66 -10.36 17.37 -0.41
C THR A 66 -9.40 17.09 -1.55
N TYR A 67 -8.99 15.84 -1.68
CA TYR A 67 -8.27 15.33 -2.85
C TYR A 67 -8.85 13.97 -3.24
N GLY A 68 -8.78 13.61 -4.53
CA GLY A 68 -9.40 12.39 -4.99
C GLY A 68 -9.35 12.20 -6.50
N THR A 69 -10.10 11.22 -7.02
CA THR A 69 -10.20 11.01 -8.46
C THR A 69 -11.32 11.83 -9.09
N ILE A 70 -12.37 12.13 -8.34
CA ILE A 70 -13.51 12.95 -8.76
C ILE A 70 -14.01 13.82 -7.61
N ASP A 71 -14.68 14.93 -7.94
CA ASP A 71 -15.41 15.80 -7.01
C ASP A 71 -14.62 16.26 -5.78
N ALA A 72 -13.34 16.60 -5.97
CA ALA A 72 -12.47 17.11 -4.92
C ALA A 72 -11.88 18.49 -5.30
N ASP A 73 -11.27 19.16 -4.33
CA ASP A 73 -10.54 20.41 -4.56
C ASP A 73 -9.32 20.18 -5.45
N LEU A 74 -8.64 19.05 -5.24
CA LEU A 74 -7.58 18.55 -6.09
C LEU A 74 -7.97 17.20 -6.67
N ASN A 75 -8.07 17.11 -7.99
CA ASN A 75 -8.37 15.85 -8.68
C ASN A 75 -7.17 15.33 -9.46
N GLY A 76 -6.99 14.00 -9.45
CA GLY A 76 -6.01 13.34 -10.30
C GLY A 76 -6.34 11.87 -10.53
N GLU A 77 -5.79 11.30 -11.57
CA GLU A 77 -6.01 9.92 -11.98
C GLU A 77 -4.69 9.22 -12.32
N ALA A 78 -4.67 7.90 -12.14
CA ALA A 78 -3.55 7.10 -12.62
C ALA A 78 -3.63 6.93 -14.13
N ILE A 79 -2.56 7.26 -14.84
CA ILE A 79 -2.44 6.99 -16.27
C ILE A 79 -2.16 5.50 -16.42
N LYS A 80 -3.09 4.80 -17.08
CA LYS A 80 -2.94 3.39 -17.42
C LYS A 80 -2.17 3.26 -18.73
N GLU A 81 -0.89 3.07 -18.64
CA GLU A 81 -0.03 2.82 -19.79
C GLU A 81 0.38 1.35 -19.83
N SER A 82 0.18 0.69 -20.96
CA SER A 82 0.58 -0.71 -21.11
C SER A 82 2.11 -0.82 -21.05
N GLY A 83 2.61 -1.60 -20.09
CA GLY A 83 4.04 -1.84 -19.92
C GLY A 83 4.75 -0.97 -18.89
N SER A 84 4.13 0.08 -18.35
CA SER A 84 4.71 0.85 -17.25
C SER A 84 4.52 0.13 -15.92
N GLU A 85 5.59 0.00 -15.15
CA GLU A 85 5.58 -0.53 -13.78
C GLU A 85 5.32 0.56 -12.75
N PHE A 86 5.77 1.75 -13.06
CA PHE A 86 5.66 2.90 -12.17
C PHE A 86 4.35 3.65 -12.39
N LEU A 87 3.82 4.16 -11.30
CA LEU A 87 2.63 4.99 -11.28
C LEU A 87 2.93 6.34 -11.94
N ARG A 88 2.18 6.65 -12.98
CA ARG A 88 2.09 7.99 -13.56
C ARG A 88 0.74 8.60 -13.17
N VAL A 89 0.76 9.85 -12.75
CA VAL A 89 -0.43 10.55 -12.26
C VAL A 89 -0.68 11.77 -13.11
N LYS A 90 -1.89 11.87 -13.66
CA LYS A 90 -2.39 13.09 -14.31
C LYS A 90 -3.17 13.88 -13.29
N ILE A 91 -2.87 15.15 -13.15
CA ILE A 91 -3.63 16.07 -12.29
C ILE A 91 -4.63 16.83 -13.16
N GLY A 92 -5.89 16.80 -12.79
CA GLY A 92 -6.97 17.40 -13.59
C GLY A 92 -7.45 18.74 -13.07
N LYS A 93 -7.35 18.99 -11.76
CA LYS A 93 -7.89 20.19 -11.12
C LYS A 93 -7.11 20.55 -9.86
N GLY A 94 -7.08 21.82 -9.53
CA GLY A 94 -6.57 22.35 -8.25
C GLY A 94 -5.15 22.90 -8.30
N VAL A 95 -4.37 22.57 -9.33
CA VAL A 95 -2.99 23.01 -9.53
C VAL A 95 -2.69 23.17 -11.02
N THR A 96 -1.53 23.76 -11.36
CA THR A 96 -1.04 23.86 -12.74
C THR A 96 -0.18 22.67 -13.16
N ILE A 97 0.03 21.70 -12.26
CA ILE A 97 0.72 20.43 -12.53
C ILE A 97 -0.14 19.59 -13.46
N ASN A 98 0.40 19.19 -14.61
CA ASN A 98 -0.33 18.33 -15.55
C ASN A 98 -0.11 16.84 -15.29
N GLU A 99 1.15 16.45 -15.06
CA GLU A 99 1.55 15.06 -14.92
C GLU A 99 2.73 14.91 -13.94
N ILE A 100 2.79 13.79 -13.25
CA ILE A 100 3.88 13.40 -12.35
C ILE A 100 4.27 11.95 -12.66
N ASN A 101 5.55 11.71 -12.97
CA ASN A 101 6.12 10.39 -13.29
C ASN A 101 6.85 9.85 -12.06
N THR A 102 6.18 9.08 -11.24
CA THR A 102 6.75 8.58 -9.97
C THR A 102 7.62 7.34 -10.17
N GLN A 103 8.41 7.00 -9.15
CA GLN A 103 9.11 5.72 -9.03
C GLN A 103 8.38 4.75 -8.07
N LEU A 104 7.09 4.99 -7.85
CA LEU A 104 6.22 4.14 -7.04
C LEU A 104 5.61 3.04 -7.89
N VAL A 105 5.69 1.79 -7.43
CA VAL A 105 5.02 0.67 -8.10
C VAL A 105 3.58 0.58 -7.61
N GLY A 106 2.64 0.53 -8.56
CA GLY A 106 1.23 0.23 -8.30
C GLY A 106 0.32 1.44 -8.12
N GLY A 107 -0.85 1.35 -8.77
CA GLY A 107 -1.90 2.37 -8.75
C GLY A 107 -2.49 2.66 -7.37
N TYR A 108 -2.34 1.74 -6.41
CA TYR A 108 -2.77 1.94 -5.02
C TYR A 108 -2.00 3.06 -4.29
N ASN A 109 -0.91 3.56 -4.87
CA ASN A 109 -0.17 4.72 -4.38
C ASN A 109 -0.76 6.06 -4.84
N LEU A 110 -1.73 6.06 -5.75
CA LEU A 110 -2.38 7.31 -6.23
C LEU A 110 -2.85 8.21 -5.08
N PRO A 111 -3.58 7.72 -4.05
CA PRO A 111 -4.00 8.56 -2.95
C PRO A 111 -2.83 9.22 -2.21
N ASN A 112 -1.69 8.54 -2.11
CA ASN A 112 -0.49 9.08 -1.44
C ASN A 112 0.13 10.23 -2.25
N VAL A 113 0.20 10.08 -3.58
CA VAL A 113 0.70 11.12 -4.48
C VAL A 113 -0.21 12.34 -4.45
N LEU A 114 -1.53 12.14 -4.58
CA LEU A 114 -2.50 13.23 -4.52
C LEU A 114 -2.47 13.95 -3.16
N ALA A 115 -2.33 13.21 -2.05
CA ALA A 115 -2.17 13.79 -0.72
C ALA A 115 -0.91 14.69 -0.65
N ALA A 116 0.22 14.22 -1.18
CA ALA A 116 1.47 14.97 -1.16
C ALA A 116 1.35 16.26 -1.98
N VAL A 117 0.75 16.21 -3.17
CA VAL A 117 0.47 17.40 -4.00
C VAL A 117 -0.43 18.37 -3.24
N CYS A 118 -1.55 17.88 -2.70
CA CYS A 118 -2.54 18.69 -1.99
C CYS A 118 -1.93 19.40 -0.77
N ILE A 119 -1.16 18.68 0.03
CA ILE A 119 -0.46 19.23 1.20
C ILE A 119 0.60 20.24 0.76
N GLY A 120 1.45 19.90 -0.22
CA GLY A 120 2.48 20.79 -0.74
C GLY A 120 1.89 22.13 -1.19
N LYS A 121 0.81 22.10 -1.97
CA LYS A 121 0.10 23.32 -2.41
C LYS A 121 -0.48 24.12 -1.25
N THR A 122 -1.08 23.45 -0.27
CA THR A 122 -1.67 24.11 0.90
C THR A 122 -0.61 24.89 1.71
N PHE A 123 0.61 24.36 1.76
CA PHE A 123 1.73 24.99 2.47
C PHE A 123 2.61 25.88 1.54
N GLY A 124 2.15 26.20 0.34
CA GLY A 124 2.79 27.15 -0.55
C GLY A 124 4.07 26.64 -1.23
N VAL A 125 4.21 25.32 -1.37
CA VAL A 125 5.32 24.75 -2.14
C VAL A 125 5.05 24.97 -3.64
N ASP A 126 6.05 25.39 -4.38
CA ASP A 126 5.95 25.61 -5.81
C ASP A 126 5.72 24.30 -6.58
N ASP A 127 4.97 24.38 -7.68
CA ASP A 127 4.61 23.19 -8.49
C ASP A 127 5.84 22.42 -8.97
N GLU A 128 6.89 23.14 -9.42
CA GLU A 128 8.14 22.51 -9.86
C GLU A 128 8.84 21.74 -8.73
N GLN A 129 8.80 22.27 -7.51
CA GLN A 129 9.38 21.59 -6.34
C GLN A 129 8.56 20.36 -5.94
N ILE A 130 7.23 20.42 -6.04
CA ILE A 130 6.35 19.28 -5.79
C ILE A 130 6.63 18.18 -6.80
N ILE A 131 6.68 18.50 -8.11
CA ILE A 131 7.00 17.55 -9.18
C ILE A 131 8.36 16.90 -8.91
N ALA A 132 9.40 17.73 -8.72
CA ALA A 132 10.76 17.24 -8.51
C ALA A 132 10.87 16.31 -7.28
N ALA A 133 10.19 16.65 -6.18
CA ALA A 133 10.18 15.83 -4.97
C ALA A 133 9.52 14.46 -5.19
N LEU A 134 8.40 14.41 -5.92
CA LEU A 134 7.65 13.18 -6.17
C LEU A 134 8.30 12.30 -7.23
N GLU A 135 8.87 12.88 -8.28
CA GLU A 135 9.55 12.14 -9.35
C GLU A 135 10.91 11.57 -8.92
N ASN A 136 11.63 12.30 -8.03
CA ASN A 136 12.90 11.83 -7.50
C ASN A 136 12.77 10.94 -6.24
N TYR A 137 11.55 10.75 -5.73
CA TYR A 137 11.34 9.89 -4.57
C TYR A 137 11.48 8.42 -4.96
N ILE A 138 12.58 7.82 -4.55
CA ILE A 138 12.82 6.37 -4.68
C ILE A 138 12.37 5.69 -3.39
N PRO A 139 11.40 4.77 -3.45
CA PRO A 139 11.00 4.00 -2.27
C PRO A 139 12.19 3.27 -1.65
N SER A 140 12.28 3.34 -0.35
CA SER A 140 13.28 2.64 0.46
C SER A 140 12.59 1.84 1.56
N ASN A 141 13.33 1.14 2.37
CA ASN A 141 12.79 0.39 3.52
C ASN A 141 11.72 -0.64 3.14
N SER A 142 11.91 -1.34 2.01
CA SER A 142 11.01 -2.41 1.55
C SER A 142 9.54 -1.96 1.39
N ARG A 143 9.31 -0.74 0.89
CA ARG A 143 7.97 -0.21 0.60
C ARG A 143 7.77 -0.07 -0.91
N SER A 144 7.14 -1.05 -1.54
CA SER A 144 6.87 -1.08 -2.99
C SER A 144 8.12 -0.74 -3.84
N GLN A 145 9.28 -1.18 -3.40
CA GLN A 145 10.57 -0.93 -4.03
C GLN A 145 10.78 -1.88 -5.20
N LEU A 146 11.10 -1.36 -6.38
CA LEU A 146 11.52 -2.18 -7.51
C LEU A 146 13.03 -2.44 -7.42
N ILE A 147 13.42 -3.70 -7.47
CA ILE A 147 14.80 -4.17 -7.45
C ILE A 147 15.04 -4.99 -8.70
N GLU A 148 16.12 -4.70 -9.41
CA GLU A 148 16.64 -5.57 -10.46
C GLU A 148 17.74 -6.44 -9.89
N LYS A 149 17.59 -7.75 -10.01
CA LYS A 149 18.60 -8.73 -9.58
C LYS A 149 18.72 -9.83 -10.61
N ASP A 150 19.93 -9.96 -11.19
CA ASP A 150 20.16 -10.77 -12.38
C ASP A 150 19.22 -10.31 -13.52
N SER A 151 18.44 -11.18 -14.14
CA SER A 151 17.42 -10.79 -15.12
C SER A 151 16.02 -10.63 -14.51
N ASN A 152 15.89 -10.72 -13.17
CA ASN A 152 14.60 -10.68 -12.50
C ASN A 152 14.26 -9.27 -12.04
N ARG A 153 12.97 -8.94 -12.06
CA ARG A 153 12.40 -7.71 -11.48
C ARG A 153 11.62 -8.08 -10.22
N ILE A 154 12.01 -7.50 -9.11
CA ILE A 154 11.47 -7.86 -7.79
C ILE A 154 10.80 -6.64 -7.18
N ILE A 155 9.52 -6.77 -6.87
CA ILE A 155 8.79 -5.79 -6.08
C ILE A 155 8.93 -6.19 -4.63
N LEU A 156 9.76 -5.47 -3.89
CA LEU A 156 9.95 -5.66 -2.47
C LEU A 156 9.01 -4.73 -1.69
N ASP A 157 8.00 -5.32 -1.06
CA ASP A 157 6.99 -4.63 -0.25
C ASP A 157 6.83 -5.31 1.13
N ALA A 158 7.96 -5.51 1.80
CA ALA A 158 8.08 -6.30 3.03
C ALA A 158 8.18 -5.47 4.32
N TYR A 159 7.84 -4.18 4.27
CA TYR A 159 7.84 -3.33 5.47
C TYR A 159 6.75 -3.74 6.46
N ASN A 160 5.54 -3.97 5.98
CA ASN A 160 4.41 -4.49 6.74
C ASN A 160 3.35 -5.09 5.82
N ALA A 161 2.49 -5.95 6.37
CA ALA A 161 1.38 -6.55 5.65
C ALA A 161 0.12 -6.61 6.52
N ASN A 162 -0.99 -6.28 5.88
CA ASN A 162 -2.34 -6.43 6.41
C ASN A 162 -3.27 -6.83 5.25
N PRO A 163 -4.51 -7.32 5.51
CA PRO A 163 -5.40 -7.81 4.46
C PRO A 163 -5.60 -6.83 3.29
N SER A 164 -5.83 -5.56 3.59
CA SER A 164 -6.07 -4.53 2.56
C SER A 164 -4.82 -4.31 1.68
N SER A 165 -3.63 -4.23 2.28
CA SER A 165 -2.39 -4.00 1.54
C SER A 165 -1.93 -5.23 0.75
N MET A 166 -2.17 -6.44 1.28
CA MET A 166 -1.90 -7.70 0.57
C MET A 166 -2.79 -7.82 -0.67
N LYS A 167 -4.09 -7.56 -0.51
CA LYS A 167 -5.03 -7.55 -1.62
C LYS A 167 -4.61 -6.57 -2.71
N ALA A 168 -4.37 -5.33 -2.37
CA ALA A 168 -3.97 -4.29 -3.33
C ALA A 168 -2.68 -4.64 -4.08
N ALA A 169 -1.67 -5.19 -3.37
CA ALA A 169 -0.41 -5.59 -3.98
C ALA A 169 -0.59 -6.78 -4.95
N ILE A 170 -1.34 -7.82 -4.57
CA ILE A 170 -1.57 -9.00 -5.41
C ILE A 170 -2.39 -8.64 -6.65
N GLU A 171 -3.46 -7.86 -6.50
CA GLU A 171 -4.30 -7.41 -7.63
C GLU A 171 -3.50 -6.55 -8.61
N ASN A 172 -2.68 -5.62 -8.11
CA ASN A 172 -1.78 -4.85 -8.96
C ASN A 172 -0.78 -5.75 -9.68
N PHE A 173 -0.12 -6.65 -8.95
CA PHE A 173 0.87 -7.58 -9.48
C PHE A 173 0.29 -8.53 -10.53
N ALA A 174 -0.96 -8.98 -10.35
CA ALA A 174 -1.67 -9.80 -11.33
C ALA A 174 -1.83 -9.08 -12.67
N ASN A 175 -2.03 -7.76 -12.65
CA ASN A 175 -2.24 -6.94 -13.85
C ASN A 175 -0.94 -6.44 -14.51
N MET A 176 0.21 -6.58 -13.84
CA MET A 176 1.49 -6.16 -14.41
C MET A 176 1.91 -7.07 -15.57
N PRO A 177 2.64 -6.57 -16.58
CA PRO A 177 3.17 -7.39 -17.65
C PRO A 177 4.29 -8.30 -17.14
N GLY A 178 4.26 -9.58 -17.53
CA GLY A 178 5.27 -10.57 -17.19
C GLY A 178 4.76 -12.00 -17.31
N ASN A 179 5.59 -12.88 -17.86
CA ASN A 179 5.21 -14.27 -18.13
C ASN A 179 5.47 -15.22 -16.97
N LYS A 180 6.50 -14.92 -16.15
CA LYS A 180 6.88 -15.75 -15.01
C LYS A 180 6.64 -14.96 -13.71
N LYS A 181 5.39 -14.90 -13.27
CA LYS A 181 5.02 -14.21 -12.03
C LYS A 181 5.17 -15.12 -10.83
N VAL A 182 5.96 -14.69 -9.86
CA VAL A 182 6.21 -15.43 -8.60
C VAL A 182 5.72 -14.61 -7.42
N LEU A 183 4.91 -15.24 -6.56
CA LEU A 183 4.50 -14.67 -5.28
C LEU A 183 5.33 -15.29 -4.14
N MET A 184 5.93 -14.46 -3.30
CA MET A 184 6.58 -14.85 -2.06
C MET A 184 5.97 -14.07 -0.91
N LEU A 185 5.00 -14.68 -0.22
CA LEU A 185 4.12 -13.99 0.71
C LEU A 185 4.30 -14.52 2.13
N GLY A 186 4.69 -13.63 3.03
CA GLY A 186 4.74 -13.89 4.46
C GLY A 186 3.40 -13.66 5.15
N GLY A 187 3.22 -14.24 6.33
CA GLY A 187 2.02 -14.06 7.14
C GLY A 187 1.73 -12.61 7.51
N MET A 188 0.48 -12.34 7.79
CA MET A 188 -0.02 -11.07 8.31
C MET A 188 -0.14 -11.15 9.83
N MET A 189 0.32 -10.12 10.51
CA MET A 189 0.30 -10.06 11.98
C MET A 189 -0.76 -9.09 12.49
N GLU A 190 -1.01 -9.12 13.81
CA GLU A 190 -1.92 -8.21 14.50
C GLU A 190 -3.40 -8.31 14.05
N LEU A 191 -3.81 -9.50 13.61
CA LEU A 191 -5.17 -9.78 13.16
C LEU A 191 -6.06 -10.36 14.28
N GLY A 192 -5.47 -10.83 15.40
CA GLY A 192 -6.22 -11.48 16.47
C GLY A 192 -7.04 -12.67 15.97
N ASP A 193 -8.28 -12.75 16.39
CA ASP A 193 -9.19 -13.86 16.05
C ASP A 193 -9.53 -13.93 14.54
N GLU A 194 -9.31 -12.82 13.79
CA GLU A 194 -9.55 -12.79 12.35
C GLU A 194 -8.41 -13.41 11.53
N SER A 195 -7.29 -13.80 12.16
CA SER A 195 -6.08 -14.25 11.44
C SER A 195 -6.36 -15.38 10.47
N MET A 196 -7.02 -16.46 10.89
CA MET A 196 -7.34 -17.60 10.03
C MET A 196 -8.20 -17.19 8.84
N THR A 197 -9.28 -16.45 9.09
CA THR A 197 -10.23 -16.01 8.06
C THR A 197 -9.53 -15.12 7.02
N GLU A 198 -8.67 -14.21 7.45
CA GLU A 198 -7.99 -13.29 6.53
C GLU A 198 -6.90 -14.00 5.71
N HIS A 199 -6.20 -14.99 6.28
CA HIS A 199 -5.27 -15.82 5.50
C HIS A 199 -6.00 -16.73 4.50
N GLU A 200 -7.17 -17.29 4.86
CA GLU A 200 -8.04 -18.00 3.91
C GLU A 200 -8.51 -17.10 2.76
N ASN A 201 -8.94 -15.88 3.07
CA ASN A 201 -9.37 -14.92 2.06
C ASN A 201 -8.23 -14.54 1.11
N LEU A 202 -7.01 -14.41 1.64
CA LEU A 202 -5.81 -14.18 0.83
C LEU A 202 -5.56 -15.35 -0.12
N VAL A 203 -5.66 -16.60 0.35
CA VAL A 203 -5.52 -17.80 -0.49
C VAL A 203 -6.58 -17.83 -1.58
N LYS A 204 -7.85 -17.52 -1.25
CA LYS A 204 -8.92 -17.41 -2.26
C LYS A 204 -8.59 -16.37 -3.34
N LEU A 205 -8.04 -15.22 -2.96
CA LEU A 205 -7.61 -14.18 -3.89
C LEU A 205 -6.47 -14.67 -4.80
N ILE A 206 -5.46 -15.33 -4.22
CA ILE A 206 -4.34 -15.90 -4.99
C ILE A 206 -4.86 -16.87 -6.05
N ASN A 207 -5.82 -17.73 -5.71
CA ASN A 207 -6.41 -18.72 -6.61
C ASN A 207 -7.25 -18.12 -7.77
N GLN A 208 -7.55 -16.82 -7.75
CA GLN A 208 -8.27 -16.15 -8.86
C GLN A 208 -7.38 -15.88 -10.07
N ASN A 209 -6.07 -16.06 -9.94
CA ASN A 209 -5.10 -15.77 -10.99
C ASN A 209 -4.14 -16.95 -11.21
N GLN A 210 -3.44 -16.94 -12.34
CA GLN A 210 -2.40 -17.94 -12.63
C GLN A 210 -1.03 -17.36 -12.28
N TRP A 211 -0.24 -18.15 -11.57
CA TRP A 211 1.11 -17.81 -11.13
C TRP A 211 2.11 -18.86 -11.59
N HIS A 212 3.33 -18.44 -11.90
CA HIS A 212 4.41 -19.37 -12.17
C HIS A 212 4.77 -20.17 -10.90
N LYS A 213 4.87 -19.49 -9.76
CA LYS A 213 5.06 -20.10 -8.44
C LYS A 213 4.36 -19.25 -7.38
N VAL A 214 3.88 -19.92 -6.33
CA VAL A 214 3.40 -19.29 -5.10
C VAL A 214 4.10 -19.92 -3.92
N VAL A 215 4.72 -19.11 -3.11
CA VAL A 215 5.40 -19.47 -1.88
C VAL A 215 4.78 -18.70 -0.72
N LEU A 216 4.31 -19.43 0.27
CA LEU A 216 3.75 -18.91 1.50
C LEU A 216 4.73 -19.17 2.65
N VAL A 217 4.98 -18.15 3.48
CA VAL A 217 5.95 -18.22 4.57
C VAL A 217 5.28 -17.84 5.89
N GLY A 218 5.35 -18.71 6.87
CA GLY A 218 4.81 -18.49 8.21
C GLY A 218 3.85 -19.58 8.67
N LYS A 219 3.66 -19.66 9.98
CA LYS A 219 2.81 -20.66 10.64
C LYS A 219 1.32 -20.50 10.29
N ASP A 220 0.92 -19.29 9.93
CA ASP A 220 -0.48 -18.95 9.68
C ASP A 220 -1.07 -19.63 8.43
N TYR A 221 -0.21 -20.17 7.57
CA TYR A 221 -0.61 -20.93 6.38
C TYR A 221 -0.62 -22.46 6.57
N LYS A 222 -0.15 -22.95 7.74
CA LYS A 222 0.07 -24.39 7.98
C LYS A 222 -1.17 -25.26 7.78
N ASP A 223 -2.28 -24.78 8.31
CA ASP A 223 -3.53 -25.57 8.37
C ASP A 223 -4.48 -25.23 7.22
N LEU A 224 -4.03 -24.39 6.28
CA LEU A 224 -4.83 -24.05 5.10
C LEU A 224 -4.74 -25.13 4.03
N PRO A 225 -5.86 -25.50 3.38
CA PRO A 225 -5.88 -26.48 2.31
C PRO A 225 -5.32 -25.88 1.01
N VAL A 226 -3.99 -25.76 0.92
CA VAL A 226 -3.33 -25.14 -0.23
C VAL A 226 -2.37 -26.11 -0.91
N SER A 227 -2.29 -26.03 -2.23
CA SER A 227 -1.29 -26.73 -3.05
C SER A 227 -0.03 -25.90 -3.31
N PHE A 228 0.13 -24.79 -2.60
CA PHE A 228 1.27 -23.89 -2.75
C PHE A 228 2.49 -24.38 -1.96
N ILE A 229 3.66 -23.91 -2.34
CA ILE A 229 4.89 -24.16 -1.58
C ILE A 229 4.78 -23.42 -0.25
N HIS A 230 5.02 -24.13 0.86
CA HIS A 230 4.92 -23.55 2.19
C HIS A 230 6.22 -23.78 2.98
N PHE A 231 6.68 -22.71 3.61
CA PHE A 231 7.80 -22.73 4.57
C PHE A 231 7.36 -22.11 5.89
N TYR A 232 7.88 -22.64 7.00
CA TYR A 232 7.59 -22.08 8.33
C TYR A 232 8.34 -20.78 8.61
N ASP A 233 9.54 -20.65 8.06
CA ASP A 233 10.39 -19.48 8.25
C ASP A 233 11.02 -19.00 6.95
N VAL A 234 11.56 -17.78 7.02
CA VAL A 234 12.15 -17.10 5.88
C VAL A 234 13.48 -17.72 5.43
N SER A 235 14.20 -18.42 6.32
CA SER A 235 15.51 -19.00 6.00
C SER A 235 15.35 -20.16 5.01
N ASP A 236 14.35 -21.00 5.21
CA ASP A 236 14.04 -22.11 4.30
C ASP A 236 13.53 -21.57 2.96
N ALA A 237 12.66 -20.55 2.99
CA ALA A 237 12.19 -19.90 1.78
C ALA A 237 13.33 -19.25 0.98
N ARG A 238 14.32 -18.65 1.67
CA ARG A 238 15.54 -18.11 1.06
C ARG A 238 16.37 -19.17 0.37
N ASN A 239 16.64 -20.29 1.07
CA ASN A 239 17.43 -21.39 0.51
C ASN A 239 16.74 -21.94 -0.75
N TRP A 240 15.44 -22.19 -0.66
CA TRP A 240 14.65 -22.61 -1.80
C TRP A 240 14.71 -21.59 -2.96
N PHE A 241 14.59 -20.30 -2.67
CA PHE A 241 14.61 -19.23 -3.68
C PHE A 241 15.94 -19.22 -4.44
N ARG A 242 17.08 -19.37 -3.75
CA ARG A 242 18.41 -19.45 -4.36
C ARG A 242 18.56 -20.66 -5.29
N GLU A 243 17.97 -21.82 -4.93
CA GLU A 243 18.04 -23.05 -5.72
C GLU A 243 17.18 -22.98 -7.00
N GLN A 244 16.19 -22.09 -7.06
CA GLN A 244 15.32 -22.00 -8.24
C GLN A 244 16.02 -21.36 -9.45
N HIS A 245 17.06 -20.57 -9.24
CA HIS A 245 17.78 -19.86 -10.31
C HIS A 245 16.81 -19.14 -11.28
N PHE A 246 15.87 -18.38 -10.72
CA PHE A 246 14.88 -17.65 -11.54
C PHE A 246 15.56 -16.73 -12.56
N MET A 247 15.05 -16.77 -13.79
CA MET A 247 15.49 -15.94 -14.91
C MET A 247 14.26 -15.30 -15.56
N ASP A 248 14.35 -14.01 -15.84
CA ASP A 248 13.30 -13.19 -16.48
C ASP A 248 11.95 -13.26 -15.74
N ALA A 249 12.00 -13.39 -14.42
CA ALA A 249 10.83 -13.46 -13.58
C ALA A 249 10.45 -12.09 -13.01
N LEU A 250 9.14 -11.88 -12.84
CA LEU A 250 8.59 -10.81 -12.05
C LEU A 250 8.18 -11.40 -10.70
N ILE A 251 8.70 -10.85 -9.61
CA ILE A 251 8.58 -11.44 -8.27
C ILE A 251 8.01 -10.42 -7.31
N LEU A 252 6.95 -10.77 -6.59
CA LEU A 252 6.43 -9.97 -5.48
C LEU A 252 6.87 -10.60 -4.16
N VAL A 253 7.59 -9.84 -3.34
CA VAL A 253 7.98 -10.22 -1.99
C VAL A 253 7.25 -9.33 -1.00
N LYS A 254 6.32 -9.90 -0.20
CA LYS A 254 5.52 -9.15 0.75
C LYS A 254 5.24 -9.96 2.01
N GLY A 255 5.16 -9.28 3.16
CA GLY A 255 4.82 -9.90 4.45
C GLY A 255 4.84 -8.87 5.57
N SER A 256 4.38 -9.26 6.75
CA SER A 256 4.46 -8.41 7.94
C SER A 256 5.90 -8.17 8.36
N ARG A 257 6.15 -7.11 9.12
CA ARG A 257 7.51 -6.71 9.53
C ARG A 257 8.25 -7.81 10.28
N SER A 258 7.55 -8.56 11.12
CA SER A 258 8.14 -9.66 11.89
C SER A 258 8.59 -10.84 11.03
N MET A 259 8.01 -11.02 9.84
CA MET A 259 8.39 -12.08 8.91
C MET A 259 9.72 -11.81 8.20
N GLN A 260 10.16 -10.54 8.13
CA GLN A 260 11.44 -10.14 7.52
C GLN A 260 11.63 -10.72 6.10
N MET A 261 10.55 -10.65 5.30
CA MET A 261 10.54 -11.28 3.97
C MET A 261 11.61 -10.73 3.02
N GLU A 262 12.17 -9.56 3.26
CA GLU A 262 13.34 -9.02 2.54
C GLU A 262 14.54 -9.97 2.57
N LYS A 263 14.68 -10.78 3.61
CA LYS A 263 15.77 -11.75 3.75
C LYS A 263 15.74 -12.91 2.74
N VAL A 264 14.62 -13.11 2.05
CA VAL A 264 14.56 -14.08 0.95
C VAL A 264 15.54 -13.72 -0.17
N LEU A 265 15.86 -12.44 -0.33
CA LEU A 265 16.71 -11.92 -1.40
C LEU A 265 18.21 -11.87 -1.03
N GLU A 266 18.57 -12.15 0.22
CA GLU A 266 19.96 -12.22 0.70
C GLU A 266 20.63 -13.58 0.25
#